data_5767a368f64c82b2a4d6d73cc750b8f2
#
_entry.id   5767a368f64c82b2a4d6d73cc750b8f2
#
_cell.length_a   1.000
_cell.length_b   1.000
_cell.length_c   1.000
_cell.angle_alpha   90.00
_cell.angle_beta   90.00
_cell.angle_gamma   90.00
#
_symmetry.space_group_name_H-M   'P 1'
#
loop_
_entity.id
_entity.type
_entity.pdbx_description
1 polymer ?
#
loop_
_entity_poly.entity_id
_entity_poly.type
_entity_poly.pdbx_seq_one_letter_code
_entity_poly.pdbx_strand_id
1 'polypeptide(L)'
;MHYFPQALDRAVQNALLPEIRRVIAEAPLFTPTMPRSGKPMSVRMTNCGPLGWVTDKERGYRYQATHPVTGKPWPQMPQMLLDLWGEVSGYPFPPEACLVNYYTADAKMGLHQDKDEEDFAAPVLSVSLGDSGIFRVGGKSRKDPTTKYELKSGDVVVLGGEDRLAFHGIDRIQPGTSDLLPEGGRFNLTLRRVTKPG
;
A
#
# COMPACT_ATOMS: atom_id res chain seq x y z
N MET A 1 -11.71 10.00 5.67
CA MET A 1 -11.13 8.65 5.82
C MET A 1 -12.20 7.71 6.33
N HIS A 2 -12.35 6.55 5.68
CA HIS A 2 -13.17 5.47 6.19
C HIS A 2 -12.26 4.37 6.71
N TYR A 3 -12.54 3.88 7.92
CA TYR A 3 -11.80 2.80 8.56
C TYR A 3 -12.74 1.63 8.81
N PHE A 4 -12.38 0.48 8.28
CA PHE A 4 -13.13 -0.77 8.37
C PHE A 4 -12.30 -1.78 9.18
N PRO A 5 -12.50 -1.85 10.51
CA PRO A 5 -11.79 -2.81 11.34
C PRO A 5 -12.24 -4.23 11.02
N GLN A 6 -11.28 -5.15 10.88
CA GLN A 6 -11.52 -6.57 10.59
C GLN A 6 -12.42 -6.81 9.35
N ALA A 7 -12.27 -5.94 8.32
CA ALA A 7 -13.01 -6.08 7.05
C ALA A 7 -12.71 -7.41 6.35
N LEU A 8 -11.48 -7.91 6.48
CA LEU A 8 -11.10 -9.25 6.03
C LEU A 8 -11.01 -10.16 7.26
N ASP A 9 -11.88 -11.14 7.33
CA ASP A 9 -11.78 -12.19 8.35
C ASP A 9 -10.53 -13.07 8.14
N ARG A 10 -10.26 -13.97 9.09
CA ARG A 10 -9.08 -14.83 9.02
C ARG A 10 -9.06 -15.77 7.81
N ALA A 11 -10.23 -16.25 7.38
CA ALA A 11 -10.33 -17.14 6.23
C ALA A 11 -9.94 -16.40 4.94
N VAL A 12 -10.42 -15.17 4.76
CA VAL A 12 -10.08 -14.29 3.64
C VAL A 12 -8.59 -13.93 3.66
N GLN A 13 -8.03 -13.58 4.83
CA GLN A 13 -6.60 -13.30 4.97
C GLN A 13 -5.74 -14.52 4.58
N ASN A 14 -6.12 -15.72 5.03
CA ASN A 14 -5.43 -16.97 4.69
C ASN A 14 -5.51 -17.29 3.18
N ALA A 15 -6.62 -16.94 2.52
CA ALA A 15 -6.77 -17.12 1.08
C ALA A 15 -5.99 -16.07 0.26
N LEU A 16 -5.90 -14.83 0.75
CA LEU A 16 -5.19 -13.74 0.06
C LEU A 16 -3.67 -13.89 0.16
N LEU A 17 -3.15 -14.37 1.29
CA LEU A 17 -1.70 -14.46 1.52
C LEU A 17 -0.93 -15.28 0.47
N PRO A 18 -1.39 -16.46 0.02
CA PRO A 18 -0.75 -17.19 -1.08
C PRO A 18 -0.70 -16.40 -2.39
N GLU A 19 -1.75 -15.63 -2.70
CA GLU A 19 -1.77 -14.77 -3.89
C GLU A 19 -0.72 -13.66 -3.81
N ILE A 20 -0.54 -13.04 -2.64
CA ILE A 20 0.52 -12.05 -2.42
C ILE A 20 1.91 -12.70 -2.53
N ARG A 21 2.08 -13.91 -2.01
CA ARG A 21 3.34 -14.67 -2.17
C ARG A 21 3.61 -15.03 -3.63
N ARG A 22 2.59 -15.35 -4.42
CA ARG A 22 2.72 -15.54 -5.88
C ARG A 22 3.19 -14.26 -6.56
N VAL A 23 2.57 -13.12 -6.25
CA VAL A 23 3.01 -11.80 -6.75
C VAL A 23 4.48 -11.56 -6.44
N ILE A 24 4.92 -11.83 -5.20
CA ILE A 24 6.32 -11.63 -4.78
C ILE A 24 7.28 -12.61 -5.51
N ALA A 25 6.84 -13.83 -5.80
CA ALA A 25 7.64 -14.81 -6.55
C ALA A 25 7.86 -14.37 -8.01
N GLU A 26 6.85 -13.79 -8.66
CA GLU A 26 6.93 -13.30 -10.03
C GLU A 26 7.63 -11.92 -10.13
N ALA A 27 7.37 -11.05 -9.17
CA ALA A 27 7.96 -9.70 -9.05
C ALA A 27 8.59 -9.54 -7.65
N PRO A 28 9.88 -9.88 -7.48
CA PRO A 28 10.52 -9.91 -6.17
C PRO A 28 10.53 -8.55 -5.45
N LEU A 29 10.44 -8.58 -4.12
CA LEU A 29 10.55 -7.39 -3.30
C LEU A 29 11.90 -6.68 -3.54
N PHE A 30 11.85 -5.40 -3.83
CA PHE A 30 13.04 -4.54 -3.96
C PHE A 30 13.01 -3.41 -2.91
N THR A 31 14.14 -2.80 -2.66
CA THR A 31 14.26 -1.64 -1.77
C THR A 31 14.38 -0.38 -2.61
N PRO A 32 13.36 0.49 -2.64
CA PRO A 32 13.45 1.76 -3.37
C PRO A 32 14.40 2.73 -2.69
N THR A 33 14.88 3.72 -3.44
CA THR A 33 15.71 4.80 -2.92
C THR A 33 15.00 6.14 -2.97
N MET A 34 15.26 6.97 -1.99
CA MET A 34 14.71 8.33 -1.90
C MET A 34 15.30 9.22 -3.00
N PRO A 35 14.50 9.91 -3.83
CA PRO A 35 15.01 10.68 -4.97
C PRO A 35 16.04 11.75 -4.60
N ARG A 36 15.80 12.48 -3.50
CA ARG A 36 16.68 13.59 -3.08
C ARG A 36 17.99 13.14 -2.47
N SER A 37 17.96 12.08 -1.64
CA SER A 37 19.11 11.65 -0.85
C SER A 37 19.83 10.42 -1.41
N GLY A 38 19.17 9.64 -2.26
CA GLY A 38 19.65 8.32 -2.71
C GLY A 38 19.67 7.26 -1.60
N LYS A 39 19.22 7.60 -0.39
CA LYS A 39 19.19 6.64 0.73
C LYS A 39 18.10 5.58 0.50
N PRO A 40 18.37 4.32 0.84
CA PRO A 40 17.33 3.28 0.77
C PRO A 40 16.18 3.57 1.74
N MET A 41 14.98 3.21 1.34
CA MET A 41 13.83 3.19 2.24
C MET A 41 13.94 2.02 3.22
N SER A 42 13.30 2.11 4.39
CA SER A 42 13.25 1.00 5.35
C SER A 42 12.20 -0.06 4.98
N VAL A 43 11.37 0.22 3.99
CA VAL A 43 10.30 -0.65 3.50
C VAL A 43 10.73 -1.29 2.19
N ARG A 44 10.59 -2.60 2.08
CA ARG A 44 10.73 -3.32 0.81
C ARG A 44 9.38 -3.33 0.12
N MET A 45 9.37 -3.30 -1.22
CA MET A 45 8.12 -3.26 -1.95
C MET A 45 8.16 -4.01 -3.27
N THR A 46 6.99 -4.34 -3.76
CA THR A 46 6.72 -4.72 -5.15
C THR A 46 5.34 -4.22 -5.54
N ASN A 47 4.90 -4.54 -6.75
CA ASN A 47 3.58 -4.13 -7.24
C ASN A 47 2.90 -5.28 -7.98
N CYS A 48 1.59 -5.16 -8.15
CA CYS A 48 0.80 -5.92 -9.11
C CYS A 48 -0.27 -5.02 -9.76
N GLY A 49 -0.72 -5.41 -10.94
CA GLY A 49 -1.63 -4.64 -11.79
C GLY A 49 -0.94 -4.10 -13.05
N PRO A 50 -1.67 -3.34 -13.89
CA PRO A 50 -1.12 -2.75 -15.11
C PRO A 50 0.07 -1.81 -14.87
N LEU A 51 0.05 -1.09 -13.74
CA LEU A 51 1.07 -0.14 -13.34
C LEU A 51 1.62 -0.45 -11.96
N GLY A 52 2.83 0.01 -11.68
CA GLY A 52 3.43 -0.07 -10.35
C GLY A 52 4.18 1.20 -10.00
N TRP A 53 4.04 1.64 -8.75
CA TRP A 53 4.78 2.77 -8.23
C TRP A 53 6.22 2.40 -7.93
N VAL A 54 7.14 3.24 -8.40
CA VAL A 54 8.58 3.07 -8.18
C VAL A 54 9.24 4.42 -7.90
N THR A 55 10.40 4.37 -7.27
CA THR A 55 11.23 5.55 -7.05
C THR A 55 12.70 5.20 -7.08
N ASP A 56 13.49 6.08 -7.67
CA ASP A 56 14.95 6.06 -7.66
C ASP A 56 15.51 7.48 -7.69
N LYS A 57 16.83 7.60 -7.54
CA LYS A 57 17.51 8.89 -7.51
C LYS A 57 17.50 9.60 -8.88
N GLU A 58 17.46 8.83 -9.97
CA GLU A 58 17.63 9.36 -11.33
C GLU A 58 16.33 9.93 -11.89
N ARG A 59 15.22 9.19 -11.73
CA ARG A 59 13.92 9.50 -12.35
C ARG A 59 12.83 9.88 -11.35
N GLY A 60 13.13 9.83 -10.04
CA GLY A 60 12.19 10.19 -8.99
C GLY A 60 10.99 9.26 -8.85
N TYR A 61 9.90 9.79 -8.31
CA TYR A 61 8.63 9.08 -8.12
C TYR A 61 7.88 8.96 -9.44
N ARG A 62 7.38 7.76 -9.75
CA ARG A 62 6.61 7.50 -10.97
C ARG A 62 5.84 6.20 -10.94
N TYR A 63 4.85 6.08 -11.81
CA TYR A 63 4.25 4.81 -12.20
C TYR A 63 4.89 4.29 -13.48
N GLN A 64 5.13 2.99 -13.56
CA GLN A 64 5.62 2.31 -14.77
C GLN A 64 5.07 0.89 -14.87
N ALA A 65 5.05 0.34 -16.10
CA ALA A 65 4.45 -0.96 -16.38
C ALA A 65 5.36 -2.16 -16.03
N THR A 66 6.62 -1.91 -15.66
CA THR A 66 7.61 -2.98 -15.47
C THR A 66 8.33 -2.87 -14.13
N HIS A 67 8.73 -4.02 -13.61
CA HIS A 67 9.53 -4.14 -12.38
C HIS A 67 10.94 -3.52 -12.59
N PRO A 68 11.43 -2.65 -11.67
CA PRO A 68 12.65 -1.86 -11.90
C PRO A 68 13.94 -2.70 -11.96
N VAL A 69 13.95 -3.90 -11.39
CA VAL A 69 15.15 -4.76 -11.36
C VAL A 69 15.07 -5.84 -12.45
N THR A 70 13.93 -6.48 -12.65
CA THR A 70 13.78 -7.59 -13.60
C THR A 70 13.40 -7.14 -15.01
N GLY A 71 12.85 -5.93 -15.16
CA GLY A 71 12.32 -5.40 -16.43
C GLY A 71 11.04 -6.09 -16.91
N LYS A 72 10.53 -7.08 -16.18
CA LYS A 72 9.30 -7.81 -16.55
C LYS A 72 8.06 -6.99 -16.21
N PRO A 73 6.93 -7.19 -16.92
CA PRO A 73 5.64 -6.64 -16.51
C PRO A 73 5.29 -7.05 -15.08
N TRP A 74 4.49 -6.22 -14.40
CA TRP A 74 3.95 -6.57 -13.09
C TRP A 74 2.97 -7.74 -13.19
N PRO A 75 2.91 -8.62 -12.18
CA PRO A 75 1.90 -9.68 -12.10
C PRO A 75 0.48 -9.12 -12.07
N GLN A 76 -0.48 -9.94 -12.43
CA GLN A 76 -1.88 -9.58 -12.30
C GLN A 76 -2.26 -9.35 -10.82
N MET A 77 -3.10 -8.36 -10.59
CA MET A 77 -3.68 -8.09 -9.27
C MET A 77 -4.61 -9.26 -8.87
N PRO A 78 -4.51 -9.77 -7.63
CA PRO A 78 -5.43 -10.78 -7.14
C PRO A 78 -6.89 -10.34 -7.27
N GLN A 79 -7.77 -11.22 -7.77
CA GLN A 79 -9.18 -10.91 -7.97
C GLN A 79 -9.87 -10.46 -6.66
N MET A 80 -9.52 -11.08 -5.53
CA MET A 80 -10.03 -10.68 -4.21
C MET A 80 -9.80 -9.20 -3.88
N LEU A 81 -8.70 -8.61 -4.35
CA LEU A 81 -8.42 -7.17 -4.16
C LEU A 81 -9.26 -6.30 -5.10
N LEU A 82 -9.52 -6.76 -6.32
CA LEU A 82 -10.41 -6.07 -7.26
C LEU A 82 -11.86 -6.09 -6.75
N ASP A 83 -12.31 -7.22 -6.20
CA ASP A 83 -13.64 -7.37 -5.60
C ASP A 83 -13.79 -6.43 -4.40
N LEU A 84 -12.80 -6.44 -3.47
CA LEU A 84 -12.78 -5.54 -2.32
C LEU A 84 -12.82 -4.06 -2.75
N TRP A 85 -12.06 -3.69 -3.79
CA TRP A 85 -12.12 -2.33 -4.33
C TRP A 85 -13.53 -1.98 -4.82
N GLY A 86 -14.18 -2.87 -5.56
CA GLY A 86 -15.55 -2.68 -6.03
C GLY A 86 -16.56 -2.49 -4.89
N GLU A 87 -16.37 -3.19 -3.78
CA GLU A 87 -17.26 -3.14 -2.62
C GLU A 87 -17.11 -1.86 -1.78
N VAL A 88 -15.88 -1.38 -1.56
CA VAL A 88 -15.65 -0.36 -0.53
C VAL A 88 -15.07 0.97 -1.06
N SER A 89 -14.59 1.03 -2.30
CA SER A 89 -13.97 2.26 -2.82
C SER A 89 -14.99 3.36 -3.14
N GLY A 90 -16.20 2.98 -3.53
CA GLY A 90 -17.21 3.90 -4.06
C GLY A 90 -16.81 4.54 -5.40
N TYR A 91 -15.80 3.97 -6.09
CA TYR A 91 -15.28 4.49 -7.37
C TYR A 91 -15.57 3.51 -8.50
N PRO A 92 -16.12 3.99 -9.65
CA PRO A 92 -16.69 3.10 -10.69
C PRO A 92 -15.65 2.37 -11.55
N PHE A 93 -14.37 2.81 -11.54
CA PHE A 93 -13.32 2.22 -12.37
C PHE A 93 -12.35 1.40 -11.52
N PRO A 94 -11.79 0.29 -12.06
CA PRO A 94 -10.88 -0.56 -11.31
C PRO A 94 -9.56 0.15 -10.96
N PRO A 95 -8.84 -0.32 -9.93
CA PRO A 95 -7.50 0.15 -9.63
C PRO A 95 -6.53 -0.32 -10.71
N GLU A 96 -5.47 0.44 -10.95
CA GLU A 96 -4.42 0.12 -11.92
C GLU A 96 -3.11 -0.33 -11.25
N ALA A 97 -2.95 -0.01 -9.99
CA ALA A 97 -1.77 -0.39 -9.23
C ALA A 97 -2.17 -0.90 -7.84
N CYS A 98 -1.50 -1.94 -7.39
CA CYS A 98 -1.48 -2.36 -6.00
C CYS A 98 -0.01 -2.41 -5.54
N LEU A 99 0.38 -1.44 -4.72
CA LEU A 99 1.69 -1.42 -4.08
C LEU A 99 1.69 -2.38 -2.89
N VAL A 100 2.56 -3.38 -2.94
CA VAL A 100 2.76 -4.38 -1.88
C VAL A 100 3.98 -3.96 -1.04
N ASN A 101 3.75 -3.33 0.09
CA ASN A 101 4.79 -2.92 1.04
C ASN A 101 5.01 -4.02 2.09
N TYR A 102 6.26 -4.40 2.31
CA TYR A 102 6.66 -5.28 3.40
C TYR A 102 7.47 -4.51 4.45
N TYR A 103 6.97 -4.50 5.67
CA TYR A 103 7.58 -3.87 6.83
C TYR A 103 8.16 -4.93 7.77
N THR A 104 9.45 -4.83 8.03
CA THR A 104 10.08 -5.52 9.17
C THR A 104 9.75 -4.79 10.48
N ALA A 105 10.13 -5.36 11.61
CA ALA A 105 9.83 -4.80 12.94
C ALA A 105 10.36 -3.36 13.14
N ASP A 106 11.47 -3.03 12.51
CA ASP A 106 12.15 -1.73 12.57
C ASP A 106 11.76 -0.75 11.45
N ALA A 107 10.97 -1.22 10.46
CA ALA A 107 10.57 -0.41 9.33
C ALA A 107 9.50 0.63 9.71
N LYS A 108 9.55 1.76 9.01
CA LYS A 108 8.59 2.86 9.16
C LYS A 108 8.41 3.61 7.84
N MET A 109 7.29 4.32 7.73
CA MET A 109 7.01 5.23 6.61
C MET A 109 6.69 6.60 7.17
N GLY A 110 7.52 7.59 6.87
CA GLY A 110 7.28 8.98 7.30
C GLY A 110 6.00 9.56 6.71
N LEU A 111 5.51 10.65 7.28
CA LEU A 111 4.33 11.34 6.75
C LEU A 111 4.56 11.74 5.28
N HIS A 112 3.65 11.33 4.41
CA HIS A 112 3.63 11.62 2.98
C HIS A 112 2.19 11.76 2.49
N GLN A 113 2.03 12.18 1.26
CA GLN A 113 0.76 12.19 0.54
C GLN A 113 0.90 11.29 -0.68
N ASP A 114 -0.16 10.56 -1.01
CA ASP A 114 -0.30 9.84 -2.28
C ASP A 114 -0.80 10.85 -3.32
N LYS A 115 0.11 11.38 -4.13
CA LYS A 115 -0.15 12.48 -5.07
C LYS A 115 0.52 12.32 -6.44
N ASP A 116 0.98 11.11 -6.73
CA ASP A 116 1.64 10.80 -7.99
C ASP A 116 0.65 10.27 -9.04
N GLU A 117 -0.65 10.18 -8.68
CA GLU A 117 -1.76 9.80 -9.55
C GLU A 117 -2.33 11.03 -10.27
N GLU A 118 -2.98 10.78 -11.42
CA GLU A 118 -3.66 11.83 -12.21
C GLU A 118 -5.09 12.08 -11.72
N ASP A 119 -5.71 11.07 -11.09
CA ASP A 119 -7.12 11.10 -10.69
C ASP A 119 -7.28 11.09 -9.17
N PHE A 120 -7.46 12.27 -8.59
CA PHE A 120 -7.74 12.41 -7.15
C PHE A 120 -9.20 12.22 -6.76
N ALA A 121 -10.12 12.01 -7.72
CA ALA A 121 -11.48 11.57 -7.41
C ALA A 121 -11.49 10.10 -6.96
N ALA A 122 -10.55 9.30 -7.47
CA ALA A 122 -10.36 7.93 -7.01
C ALA A 122 -9.71 7.90 -5.61
N PRO A 123 -10.21 7.07 -4.68
CA PRO A 123 -9.60 6.92 -3.36
C PRO A 123 -8.31 6.12 -3.41
N VAL A 124 -7.61 6.10 -2.29
CA VAL A 124 -6.56 5.11 -1.99
C VAL A 124 -7.14 4.11 -1.00
N LEU A 125 -7.07 2.82 -1.33
CA LEU A 125 -7.52 1.74 -0.47
C LEU A 125 -6.30 0.99 0.06
N SER A 126 -6.22 0.83 1.38
CA SER A 126 -5.10 0.21 2.09
C SER A 126 -5.57 -0.98 2.91
N VAL A 127 -4.99 -2.16 2.66
CA VAL A 127 -5.25 -3.41 3.38
C VAL A 127 -4.04 -3.76 4.24
N SER A 128 -4.29 -4.17 5.49
CA SER A 128 -3.27 -4.59 6.46
C SER A 128 -3.27 -6.10 6.63
N LEU A 129 -2.11 -6.76 6.54
CA LEU A 129 -1.93 -8.18 6.79
C LEU A 129 -0.66 -8.41 7.64
N GLY A 130 -0.75 -9.26 8.67
CA GLY A 130 0.36 -9.55 9.57
C GLY A 130 0.37 -8.65 10.80
N ASP A 131 1.55 -8.27 11.28
CA ASP A 131 1.71 -7.49 12.49
C ASP A 131 1.02 -6.13 12.44
N SER A 132 0.52 -5.65 13.59
CA SER A 132 -0.12 -4.34 13.72
C SER A 132 0.85 -3.22 13.39
N GLY A 133 0.36 -2.19 12.72
CA GLY A 133 1.10 -0.95 12.45
C GLY A 133 0.43 0.25 13.10
N ILE A 134 1.23 1.13 13.70
CA ILE A 134 0.72 2.42 14.18
C ILE A 134 0.67 3.39 13.01
N PHE A 135 -0.51 3.52 12.44
CA PHE A 135 -0.82 4.43 11.35
C PHE A 135 -1.13 5.81 11.90
N ARG A 136 -0.54 6.81 11.29
CA ARG A 136 -0.78 8.21 11.63
C ARG A 136 -1.35 8.93 10.43
N VAL A 137 -2.44 9.68 10.63
CA VAL A 137 -3.09 10.48 9.60
C VAL A 137 -3.40 11.87 10.13
N GLY A 138 -3.16 12.89 9.31
CA GLY A 138 -3.39 14.31 9.61
C GLY A 138 -4.24 14.98 8.54
N GLY A 139 -4.07 16.29 8.40
CA GLY A 139 -4.70 17.10 7.36
C GLY A 139 -3.88 17.18 6.07
N LYS A 140 -4.16 18.19 5.27
CA LYS A 140 -3.51 18.42 3.97
C LYS A 140 -2.16 19.15 4.07
N SER A 141 -1.81 19.63 5.27
CA SER A 141 -0.49 20.19 5.57
C SER A 141 0.31 19.21 6.44
N ARG A 142 1.62 19.08 6.18
CA ARG A 142 2.52 18.24 6.99
C ARG A 142 2.58 18.67 8.47
N LYS A 143 2.21 19.91 8.77
CA LYS A 143 2.20 20.49 10.12
C LYS A 143 0.88 20.32 10.86
N ASP A 144 -0.15 19.83 10.17
CA ASP A 144 -1.46 19.64 10.79
C ASP A 144 -1.39 18.57 11.90
N PRO A 145 -2.22 18.70 12.93
CA PRO A 145 -2.35 17.67 13.97
C PRO A 145 -2.65 16.29 13.35
N THR A 146 -2.11 15.25 13.94
CA THR A 146 -2.31 13.88 13.46
C THR A 146 -3.00 13.02 14.49
N THR A 147 -3.89 12.14 14.04
CA THR A 147 -4.51 11.08 14.84
C THR A 147 -3.79 9.76 14.56
N LYS A 148 -3.67 8.92 15.59
CA LYS A 148 -3.07 7.58 15.48
C LYS A 148 -4.13 6.50 15.53
N TYR A 149 -3.96 5.51 14.68
CA TYR A 149 -4.77 4.29 14.62
C TYR A 149 -3.83 3.08 14.70
N GLU A 150 -4.19 2.10 15.49
CA GLU A 150 -3.57 0.79 15.43
C GLU A 150 -4.28 -0.02 14.34
N LEU A 151 -3.60 -0.26 13.22
CA LEU A 151 -4.14 -1.08 12.12
C LEU A 151 -3.68 -2.52 12.31
N LYS A 152 -4.63 -3.40 12.55
CA LYS A 152 -4.45 -4.84 12.74
C LYS A 152 -4.55 -5.60 11.41
N SER A 153 -4.14 -6.86 11.43
CA SER A 153 -4.34 -7.76 10.29
C SER A 153 -5.83 -7.88 9.93
N GLY A 154 -6.18 -7.70 8.66
CA GLY A 154 -7.56 -7.69 8.17
C GLY A 154 -8.23 -6.32 8.14
N ASP A 155 -7.59 -5.29 8.70
CA ASP A 155 -8.13 -3.92 8.65
C ASP A 155 -7.96 -3.29 7.27
N VAL A 156 -8.96 -2.49 6.89
CA VAL A 156 -8.98 -1.72 5.65
C VAL A 156 -9.17 -0.24 5.95
N VAL A 157 -8.40 0.60 5.26
CA VAL A 157 -8.53 2.07 5.30
C VAL A 157 -8.74 2.59 3.89
N VAL A 158 -9.69 3.52 3.74
CA VAL A 158 -9.95 4.21 2.47
C VAL A 158 -9.74 5.72 2.68
N LEU A 159 -8.77 6.28 1.97
CA LEU A 159 -8.54 7.72 1.90
C LEU A 159 -9.19 8.26 0.62
N GLY A 160 -10.29 8.97 0.75
CA GLY A 160 -11.04 9.53 -0.39
C GLY A 160 -11.68 10.86 -0.06
N GLY A 161 -12.24 11.55 -1.05
CA GLY A 161 -12.87 12.84 -0.88
C GLY A 161 -11.92 13.87 -0.26
N GLU A 162 -12.33 14.50 0.83
CA GLU A 162 -11.53 15.52 1.50
C GLU A 162 -10.20 14.99 2.06
N ASP A 163 -10.15 13.71 2.46
CA ASP A 163 -8.96 13.08 3.02
C ASP A 163 -8.06 12.41 1.98
N ARG A 164 -8.40 12.49 0.67
CA ARG A 164 -7.61 11.86 -0.41
C ARG A 164 -6.14 12.27 -0.39
N LEU A 165 -5.86 13.50 -0.03
CA LEU A 165 -4.52 14.08 0.07
C LEU A 165 -4.08 14.33 1.52
N ALA A 166 -4.64 13.61 2.49
CA ALA A 166 -4.22 13.69 3.88
C ALA A 166 -2.78 13.16 4.04
N PHE A 167 -1.96 13.88 4.81
CA PHE A 167 -0.65 13.37 5.21
C PHE A 167 -0.81 12.17 6.13
N HIS A 168 -0.18 11.07 5.77
CA HIS A 168 -0.25 9.83 6.53
C HIS A 168 1.08 9.06 6.49
N GLY A 169 1.22 8.07 7.37
CA GLY A 169 2.42 7.25 7.46
C GLY A 169 2.30 6.14 8.52
N ILE A 170 3.35 5.32 8.62
CA ILE A 170 3.48 4.26 9.63
C ILE A 170 4.62 4.64 10.58
N ASP A 171 4.29 4.90 11.84
CA ASP A 171 5.27 5.30 12.86
C ASP A 171 6.15 4.11 13.28
N ARG A 172 5.54 2.95 13.47
CA ARG A 172 6.21 1.70 13.86
C ARG A 172 5.33 0.49 13.61
N ILE A 173 5.96 -0.66 13.55
CA ILE A 173 5.31 -1.98 13.61
C ILE A 173 5.34 -2.48 15.05
N GLN A 174 4.35 -3.29 15.44
CA GLN A 174 4.25 -3.96 16.74
C GLN A 174 4.48 -5.46 16.52
N PRO A 175 5.73 -5.95 16.69
CA PRO A 175 6.06 -7.33 16.37
C PRO A 175 5.29 -8.33 17.23
N GLY A 176 4.94 -9.47 16.66
CA GLY A 176 4.28 -10.58 17.35
C GLY A 176 2.81 -10.33 17.68
N THR A 177 2.17 -9.34 17.03
CA THR A 177 0.74 -9.05 17.22
C THR A 177 -0.15 -9.83 16.27
N SER A 178 0.43 -10.62 15.36
CA SER A 178 -0.29 -11.51 14.44
C SER A 178 0.52 -12.77 14.19
N ASP A 179 -0.18 -13.88 14.04
CA ASP A 179 0.37 -15.19 13.63
C ASP A 179 0.13 -15.50 12.15
N LEU A 180 -0.38 -14.53 11.38
CA LEU A 180 -0.64 -14.70 9.94
C LEU A 180 0.64 -14.95 9.15
N LEU A 181 1.72 -14.24 9.50
CA LEU A 181 3.03 -14.37 8.88
C LEU A 181 3.98 -15.09 9.85
N PRO A 182 4.33 -16.36 9.59
CA PRO A 182 5.24 -17.11 10.48
C PRO A 182 6.60 -16.43 10.65
N GLU A 183 7.07 -15.72 9.62
CA GLU A 183 8.30 -14.93 9.63
C GLU A 183 8.18 -13.56 10.35
N GLY A 184 6.96 -13.22 10.78
CA GLY A 184 6.63 -11.92 11.34
C GLY A 184 6.59 -10.80 10.30
N GLY A 185 6.39 -9.57 10.77
CA GLY A 185 6.30 -8.38 9.93
C GLY A 185 4.90 -8.10 9.41
N ARG A 186 4.80 -7.15 8.50
CA ARG A 186 3.52 -6.64 8.00
C ARG A 186 3.56 -6.42 6.51
N PHE A 187 2.57 -6.94 5.79
CA PHE A 187 2.23 -6.47 4.46
C PHE A 187 1.18 -5.34 4.55
N ASN A 188 1.37 -4.34 3.71
CA ASN A 188 0.37 -3.33 3.43
C ASN A 188 0.15 -3.29 1.92
N LEU A 189 -1.09 -3.53 1.50
CA LEU A 189 -1.50 -3.54 0.10
C LEU A 189 -2.24 -2.23 -0.18
N THR A 190 -1.65 -1.38 -1.03
CA THR A 190 -2.23 -0.06 -1.33
C THR A 190 -2.70 -0.02 -2.77
N LEU A 191 -4.02 -0.05 -2.96
CA LEU A 191 -4.66 -0.03 -4.28
C LEU A 191 -4.92 1.41 -4.71
N ARG A 192 -4.67 1.71 -5.99
CA ARG A 192 -4.79 3.05 -6.56
C ARG A 192 -5.27 3.01 -8.00
N ARG A 193 -6.15 3.93 -8.35
CA ARG A 193 -6.39 4.34 -9.73
C ARG A 193 -5.36 5.41 -10.09
N VAL A 194 -4.65 5.22 -11.17
CA VAL A 194 -3.52 6.09 -11.55
C VAL A 194 -3.93 7.10 -12.61
N THR A 195 -4.55 6.63 -13.69
CA THR A 195 -4.93 7.45 -14.83
C THR A 195 -6.38 7.90 -14.74
N LYS A 196 -6.68 9.07 -15.29
CA LYS A 196 -8.07 9.49 -15.45
C LYS A 196 -8.80 8.56 -16.42
N PRO A 197 -10.05 8.18 -16.11
CA PRO A 197 -10.89 7.52 -17.10
C PRO A 197 -11.08 8.42 -18.33
N GLY A 198 -11.00 7.82 -19.51
CA GLY A 198 -11.29 8.51 -20.76
C GLY A 198 -12.78 8.80 -20.94
#